data_d801f5f79da27addff59fef362e0156d
#
_entry.id   d801f5f79da27addff59fef362e0156d
#
_cell.length_a   1.000
_cell.length_b   1.000
_cell.length_c   1.000
_cell.angle_alpha   90.00
_cell.angle_beta   90.00
_cell.angle_gamma   90.00
#
_symmetry.space_group_name_H-M   'P 1'
#
loop_
_entity.id
_entity.type
_entity.pdbx_description
1 polymer ?
#
loop_
_entity_poly.entity_id
_entity_poly.type
_entity_poly.pdbx_seq_one_letter_code
_entity_poly.pdbx_strand_id
1 'polypeptide(L)'
;MNKFPLLSLAAATLLALASFDASAQAQWSGAGQRQGAPVTFDVLRQTHWIADGRDDAPRKVYVFLDANCVYCAKFWADARPWVDSGKVQLRYVMVAVIAPTSAGKAATLLADPDPARRLAAFERSHAFGVARMMQGGPHHSMQDASLPPMAPIPEAVARGLQASEGLMNALNLRGTPGIVFQRPDGRLVALGGMPANGLESIFGPP
;
A
#
# COMPACT_ATOMS: atom_id res chain seq x y z
N MET A 1 73.86 38.96 -54.72
CA MET A 1 74.47 39.20 -53.38
C MET A 1 73.42 39.97 -52.58
N ASN A 2 72.57 39.32 -51.85
CA ASN A 2 71.72 39.98 -50.83
C ASN A 2 71.33 38.96 -49.80
N LYS A 3 71.82 39.23 -48.61
CA LYS A 3 71.54 38.44 -47.40
C LYS A 3 70.24 38.90 -46.78
N PHE A 4 69.30 38.01 -46.54
CA PHE A 4 68.10 38.26 -45.72
C PHE A 4 68.24 37.54 -44.39
N PRO A 5 67.99 38.23 -43.28
CA PRO A 5 67.97 37.59 -41.98
C PRO A 5 66.59 36.92 -41.71
N LEU A 6 66.63 35.74 -41.16
CA LEU A 6 65.48 34.98 -40.67
C LEU A 6 64.94 35.63 -39.40
N LEU A 7 63.67 36.09 -39.46
CA LEU A 7 62.91 36.41 -38.25
C LEU A 7 62.20 35.18 -37.74
N SER A 8 62.59 34.78 -36.54
CA SER A 8 61.90 33.72 -35.78
C SER A 8 60.61 34.27 -35.17
N LEU A 9 59.45 33.82 -35.60
CA LEU A 9 58.21 34.03 -34.89
C LEU A 9 58.04 32.90 -33.84
N ALA A 10 58.13 33.32 -32.57
CA ALA A 10 57.74 32.46 -31.46
C ALA A 10 56.19 32.49 -31.34
N ALA A 11 55.54 31.38 -31.67
CA ALA A 11 54.13 31.19 -31.38
C ALA A 11 53.95 30.80 -29.91
N ALA A 12 53.44 31.75 -29.15
CA ALA A 12 52.98 31.50 -27.79
C ALA A 12 51.60 30.83 -27.79
N THR A 13 51.55 29.54 -27.61
CA THR A 13 50.30 28.79 -27.38
C THR A 13 49.81 29.03 -25.94
N LEU A 14 48.78 29.86 -25.82
CA LEU A 14 48.00 29.98 -24.57
C LEU A 14 47.16 28.73 -24.37
N LEU A 15 47.57 27.87 -23.43
CA LEU A 15 46.69 26.85 -22.86
C LEU A 15 45.65 27.54 -21.98
N ALA A 16 44.43 27.71 -22.49
CA ALA A 16 43.28 28.01 -21.67
C ALA A 16 42.88 26.73 -20.90
N LEU A 17 43.29 26.63 -19.64
CA LEU A 17 42.79 25.65 -18.69
C LEU A 17 41.32 26.04 -18.41
N ALA A 18 40.38 25.31 -19.04
CA ALA A 18 39.00 25.39 -18.65
C ALA A 18 38.87 24.80 -17.22
N SER A 19 38.76 25.69 -16.26
CA SER A 19 38.34 25.33 -14.90
C SER A 19 36.89 24.86 -14.97
N PHE A 20 36.68 23.55 -15.06
CA PHE A 20 35.37 22.95 -14.86
C PHE A 20 34.98 23.21 -13.40
N ASP A 21 34.02 24.11 -13.19
CA ASP A 21 33.41 24.37 -11.91
C ASP A 21 32.81 23.07 -11.33
N ALA A 22 33.50 22.52 -10.35
CA ALA A 22 33.04 21.38 -9.54
C ALA A 22 31.80 21.71 -8.68
N SER A 23 31.33 22.96 -8.75
CA SER A 23 30.15 23.45 -8.01
C SER A 23 28.80 22.97 -8.56
N ALA A 24 28.73 22.50 -9.81
CA ALA A 24 27.48 22.05 -10.40
C ALA A 24 27.08 20.61 -10.01
N GLN A 25 28.00 19.83 -9.49
CA GLN A 25 27.71 18.45 -9.08
C GLN A 25 27.23 18.32 -7.61
N ALA A 26 27.39 19.38 -6.80
CA ALA A 26 26.96 19.36 -5.40
C ALA A 26 25.46 19.65 -5.21
N GLN A 27 24.73 20.07 -6.25
CA GLN A 27 23.30 20.40 -6.14
C GLN A 27 22.35 19.24 -6.36
N TRP A 28 22.83 18.07 -6.83
CA TRP A 28 21.99 16.87 -7.01
C TRP A 28 22.03 15.92 -5.80
N SER A 29 22.94 16.14 -4.84
CA SER A 29 23.01 15.32 -3.62
C SER A 29 22.08 15.81 -2.50
N GLY A 30 21.30 16.85 -2.74
CA GLY A 30 20.44 17.50 -1.74
C GLY A 30 18.94 17.38 -1.99
N ALA A 31 18.48 16.57 -2.95
CA ALA A 31 17.11 16.10 -2.94
C ALA A 31 17.00 15.01 -1.84
N GLY A 32 17.16 15.44 -0.60
CA GLY A 32 16.85 14.64 0.57
C GLY A 32 15.46 14.09 0.36
N GLN A 33 15.36 12.78 0.22
CA GLN A 33 14.13 12.07 0.48
C GLN A 33 13.59 12.69 1.77
N ARG A 34 12.56 13.51 1.69
CA ARG A 34 11.75 13.85 2.86
C ARG A 34 11.20 12.52 3.31
N GLN A 35 11.90 11.88 4.20
CA GLN A 35 11.36 10.74 4.93
C GLN A 35 10.13 11.33 5.62
N GLY A 36 8.94 10.96 5.11
CA GLY A 36 7.70 11.34 5.76
C GLY A 36 7.79 10.94 7.23
N ALA A 37 7.10 11.68 8.09
CA ALA A 37 7.05 11.33 9.50
C ALA A 37 6.74 9.83 9.62
N PRO A 38 7.38 9.11 10.56
CA PRO A 38 7.18 7.69 10.72
C PRO A 38 5.68 7.41 10.94
N VAL A 39 5.14 6.45 10.21
CA VAL A 39 3.74 6.04 10.37
C VAL A 39 3.60 5.45 11.78
N THR A 40 2.72 6.06 12.56
CA THR A 40 2.39 5.59 13.90
C THR A 40 1.02 4.91 13.90
N PHE A 41 0.71 4.16 14.97
CA PHE A 41 -0.61 3.57 15.12
C PHE A 41 -1.72 4.64 15.25
N ASP A 42 -1.39 5.85 15.72
CA ASP A 42 -2.32 6.97 15.78
C ASP A 42 -2.70 7.52 14.41
N VAL A 43 -1.77 7.52 13.46
CA VAL A 43 -2.08 7.88 12.06
C VAL A 43 -3.07 6.87 11.46
N LEU A 44 -2.89 5.58 11.74
CA LEU A 44 -3.82 4.55 11.28
C LEU A 44 -5.23 4.71 11.88
N ARG A 45 -5.34 5.13 13.15
CA ARG A 45 -6.64 5.39 13.79
C ARG A 45 -7.42 6.51 13.12
N GLN A 46 -6.75 7.45 12.47
CA GLN A 46 -7.36 8.59 11.78
C GLN A 46 -7.74 8.29 10.33
N THR A 47 -7.37 7.11 9.80
CA THR A 47 -7.80 6.69 8.47
C THR A 47 -9.28 6.35 8.43
N HIS A 48 -9.87 6.42 7.24
CA HIS A 48 -11.21 5.88 7.03
C HIS A 48 -11.11 4.36 6.84
N TRP A 49 -11.68 3.59 7.77
CA TRP A 49 -11.64 2.13 7.76
C TRP A 49 -13.03 1.53 8.01
N ILE A 50 -13.23 0.32 7.51
CA ILE A 50 -14.43 -0.48 7.75
C ILE A 50 -14.12 -1.46 8.88
N ALA A 51 -14.95 -1.46 9.93
CA ALA A 51 -14.78 -2.37 11.07
C ALA A 51 -15.28 -3.78 10.76
N ASP A 52 -14.57 -4.79 11.28
CA ASP A 52 -15.01 -6.18 11.28
C ASP A 52 -14.62 -6.82 12.63
N GLY A 53 -15.60 -7.19 13.42
CA GLY A 53 -15.44 -7.66 14.79
C GLY A 53 -15.81 -6.59 15.83
N ARG A 54 -15.72 -6.98 17.10
CA ARG A 54 -16.19 -6.19 18.24
C ARG A 54 -15.30 -4.97 18.52
N ASP A 55 -15.89 -3.86 18.91
CA ASP A 55 -15.15 -2.65 19.27
C ASP A 55 -14.31 -2.80 20.54
N ASP A 56 -14.71 -3.67 21.46
CA ASP A 56 -13.99 -3.98 22.69
C ASP A 56 -12.94 -5.08 22.53
N ALA A 57 -12.77 -5.65 21.32
CA ALA A 57 -11.74 -6.66 21.07
C ALA A 57 -10.36 -6.14 21.52
N PRO A 58 -9.58 -6.95 22.27
CA PRO A 58 -8.30 -6.49 22.83
C PRO A 58 -7.25 -6.19 21.78
N ARG A 59 -7.36 -6.76 20.57
CA ARG A 59 -6.41 -6.58 19.47
C ARG A 59 -7.07 -5.87 18.29
N LYS A 60 -6.47 -4.74 17.88
CA LYS A 60 -6.86 -4.00 16.67
C LYS A 60 -5.81 -4.22 15.60
N VAL A 61 -6.25 -4.61 14.41
CA VAL A 61 -5.37 -4.88 13.26
C VAL A 61 -5.90 -4.12 12.05
N TYR A 62 -5.06 -3.30 11.43
CA TYR A 62 -5.40 -2.61 10.18
C TYR A 62 -5.01 -3.48 9.00
N VAL A 63 -5.89 -3.55 8.01
CA VAL A 63 -5.71 -4.37 6.82
C VAL A 63 -5.97 -3.52 5.59
N PHE A 64 -4.92 -3.24 4.83
CA PHE A 64 -5.05 -2.60 3.52
C PHE A 64 -5.62 -3.63 2.55
N LEU A 65 -6.81 -3.35 2.03
CA LEU A 65 -7.63 -4.28 1.27
C LEU A 65 -8.05 -3.67 -0.07
N ASP A 66 -7.85 -4.42 -1.15
CA ASP A 66 -8.44 -4.14 -2.47
C ASP A 66 -9.56 -5.16 -2.75
N ALA A 67 -10.74 -4.69 -3.15
CA ALA A 67 -11.90 -5.53 -3.41
C ALA A 67 -11.76 -6.50 -4.61
N ASN A 68 -10.67 -6.42 -5.37
CA ASN A 68 -10.32 -7.38 -6.41
C ASN A 68 -9.23 -8.38 -5.98
N CYS A 69 -8.83 -8.35 -4.72
CA CYS A 69 -7.73 -9.18 -4.21
C CYS A 69 -8.22 -10.52 -3.68
N VAL A 70 -7.94 -11.61 -4.39
CA VAL A 70 -8.29 -12.97 -3.96
C VAL A 70 -7.64 -13.36 -2.62
N TYR A 71 -6.41 -12.87 -2.35
CA TYR A 71 -5.75 -13.11 -1.07
C TYR A 71 -6.39 -12.34 0.08
N CYS A 72 -7.10 -11.23 -0.19
CA CYS A 72 -7.88 -10.53 0.82
C CYS A 72 -9.11 -11.33 1.23
N ALA A 73 -9.81 -11.95 0.28
CA ALA A 73 -10.92 -12.86 0.57
C ALA A 73 -10.45 -14.09 1.37
N LYS A 74 -9.27 -14.64 1.04
CA LYS A 74 -8.67 -15.69 1.84
C LYS A 74 -8.36 -15.22 3.27
N PHE A 75 -7.70 -14.07 3.40
CA PHE A 75 -7.38 -13.47 4.70
C PHE A 75 -8.64 -13.27 5.54
N TRP A 76 -9.70 -12.71 4.95
CA TRP A 76 -10.97 -12.50 5.61
C TRP A 76 -11.54 -13.82 6.16
N ALA A 77 -11.56 -14.87 5.34
CA ALA A 77 -12.08 -16.19 5.73
C ALA A 77 -11.23 -16.84 6.83
N ASP A 78 -9.91 -16.81 6.69
CA ASP A 78 -8.98 -17.41 7.66
C ASP A 78 -9.02 -16.68 9.02
N ALA A 79 -9.35 -15.39 9.03
CA ALA A 79 -9.41 -14.59 10.26
C ALA A 79 -10.68 -14.82 11.10
N ARG A 80 -11.70 -15.50 10.58
CA ARG A 80 -12.99 -15.68 11.28
C ARG A 80 -12.87 -16.22 12.69
N PRO A 81 -12.03 -17.25 13.01
CA PRO A 81 -11.94 -17.76 14.36
C PRO A 81 -11.60 -16.70 15.43
N TRP A 82 -10.77 -15.72 15.09
CA TRP A 82 -10.37 -14.64 16.02
C TRP A 82 -11.37 -13.48 16.05
N VAL A 83 -11.96 -13.16 14.91
CA VAL A 83 -12.94 -12.07 14.82
C VAL A 83 -14.26 -12.47 15.46
N ASP A 84 -14.76 -13.68 15.16
CA ASP A 84 -16.05 -14.17 15.65
C ASP A 84 -15.99 -14.48 17.15
N SER A 85 -14.81 -14.89 17.69
CA SER A 85 -14.58 -15.04 19.14
C SER A 85 -14.38 -13.71 19.88
N GLY A 86 -14.35 -12.57 19.16
CA GLY A 86 -14.13 -11.25 19.75
C GLY A 86 -12.70 -10.95 20.21
N LYS A 87 -11.71 -11.77 19.82
CA LYS A 87 -10.30 -11.56 20.16
C LYS A 87 -9.62 -10.49 19.32
N VAL A 88 -10.08 -10.30 18.08
CA VAL A 88 -9.52 -9.37 17.10
C VAL A 88 -10.64 -8.53 16.47
N GLN A 89 -10.40 -7.23 16.36
CA GLN A 89 -11.11 -6.36 15.44
C GLN A 89 -10.22 -6.05 14.24
N LEU A 90 -10.66 -6.38 13.05
CA LEU A 90 -10.02 -5.96 11.81
C LEU A 90 -10.57 -4.59 11.40
N ARG A 91 -9.69 -3.74 10.87
CA ARG A 91 -9.99 -2.39 10.37
C ARG A 91 -9.50 -2.30 8.93
N TYR A 92 -10.43 -2.50 7.99
CA TYR A 92 -10.08 -2.54 6.58
C TYR A 92 -9.94 -1.13 6.00
N VAL A 93 -8.72 -0.78 5.63
CA VAL A 93 -8.37 0.45 4.91
C VAL A 93 -8.42 0.14 3.42
N MET A 94 -9.40 0.70 2.72
CA MET A 94 -9.59 0.44 1.30
C MET A 94 -8.48 1.10 0.46
N VAL A 95 -7.97 0.33 -0.52
CA VAL A 95 -7.02 0.79 -1.55
C VAL A 95 -7.48 0.33 -2.93
N ALA A 96 -6.92 0.90 -4.00
CA ALA A 96 -7.34 0.63 -5.37
C ALA A 96 -6.11 0.35 -6.27
N VAL A 97 -5.44 -0.78 -6.03
CA VAL A 97 -4.11 -1.07 -6.62
C VAL A 97 -4.08 -2.30 -7.54
N ILE A 98 -5.18 -3.07 -7.63
CA ILE A 98 -5.20 -4.35 -8.36
C ILE A 98 -5.77 -4.21 -9.78
N ALA A 99 -6.92 -3.54 -9.93
CA ALA A 99 -7.65 -3.49 -11.19
C ALA A 99 -8.32 -2.12 -11.43
N PRO A 100 -8.65 -1.77 -12.68
CA PRO A 100 -9.35 -0.52 -12.99
C PRO A 100 -10.70 -0.35 -12.25
N THR A 101 -11.33 -1.45 -11.86
CA THR A 101 -12.59 -1.45 -11.09
C THR A 101 -12.40 -1.26 -9.59
N SER A 102 -11.17 -1.34 -9.07
CA SER A 102 -10.88 -1.31 -7.62
C SER A 102 -11.39 -0.05 -6.95
N ALA A 103 -11.13 1.11 -7.53
CA ALA A 103 -11.58 2.39 -6.97
C ALA A 103 -13.11 2.51 -6.90
N GLY A 104 -13.80 2.08 -7.97
CA GLY A 104 -15.27 2.07 -8.00
C GLY A 104 -15.87 1.09 -7.00
N LYS A 105 -15.29 -0.10 -6.83
CA LYS A 105 -15.73 -1.08 -5.83
C LYS A 105 -15.49 -0.59 -4.40
N ALA A 106 -14.32 -0.01 -4.12
CA ALA A 106 -14.05 0.63 -2.84
C ALA A 106 -15.06 1.75 -2.55
N ALA A 107 -15.41 2.57 -3.55
CA ALA A 107 -16.43 3.60 -3.41
C ALA A 107 -17.82 3.01 -3.10
N THR A 108 -18.20 1.92 -3.74
CA THR A 108 -19.46 1.21 -3.44
C THR A 108 -19.51 0.74 -1.98
N LEU A 109 -18.40 0.19 -1.46
CA LEU A 109 -18.31 -0.26 -0.07
C LEU A 109 -18.37 0.92 0.90
N LEU A 110 -17.58 1.98 0.66
CA LEU A 110 -17.46 3.12 1.55
C LEU A 110 -18.71 4.00 1.59
N ALA A 111 -19.53 3.99 0.53
CA ALA A 111 -20.78 4.71 0.45
C ALA A 111 -22.01 3.90 0.93
N ASP A 112 -21.84 2.62 1.24
CA ASP A 112 -22.94 1.79 1.76
C ASP A 112 -23.36 2.30 3.16
N PRO A 113 -24.66 2.34 3.49
CA PRO A 113 -25.12 2.66 4.84
C PRO A 113 -24.58 1.74 5.93
N ASP A 114 -24.23 0.49 5.58
CA ASP A 114 -23.60 -0.49 6.46
C ASP A 114 -22.39 -1.13 5.75
N PRO A 115 -21.24 -0.41 5.68
CA PRO A 115 -20.07 -0.88 4.97
C PRO A 115 -19.51 -2.20 5.52
N ALA A 116 -19.64 -2.41 6.83
CA ALA A 116 -19.16 -3.63 7.50
C ALA A 116 -19.92 -4.87 7.02
N ARG A 117 -21.25 -4.80 7.03
CA ARG A 117 -22.10 -5.88 6.53
C ARG A 117 -21.90 -6.12 5.03
N ARG A 118 -21.78 -5.03 4.25
CA ARG A 118 -21.58 -5.10 2.80
C ARG A 118 -20.25 -5.76 2.45
N LEU A 119 -19.16 -5.38 3.10
CA LEU A 119 -17.84 -5.99 2.92
C LEU A 119 -17.87 -7.47 3.33
N ALA A 120 -18.40 -7.79 4.50
CA ALA A 120 -18.49 -9.18 4.97
C ALA A 120 -19.32 -10.08 4.02
N ALA A 121 -20.41 -9.58 3.45
CA ALA A 121 -21.21 -10.31 2.47
C ALA A 121 -20.41 -10.56 1.18
N PHE A 122 -19.68 -9.56 0.69
CA PHE A 122 -18.83 -9.65 -0.49
C PHE A 122 -17.72 -10.68 -0.29
N GLU A 123 -16.91 -10.54 0.76
CA GLU A 123 -15.80 -11.46 1.01
C GLU A 123 -16.26 -12.90 1.26
N ARG A 124 -17.39 -13.08 1.96
CA ARG A 124 -17.99 -14.40 2.19
C ARG A 124 -18.42 -15.07 0.89
N SER A 125 -18.99 -14.31 -0.05
CA SER A 125 -19.45 -14.85 -1.34
C SER A 125 -18.30 -15.41 -2.19
N HIS A 126 -17.08 -14.85 -2.03
CA HIS A 126 -15.89 -15.26 -2.75
C HIS A 126 -15.05 -16.32 -2.02
N ALA A 127 -15.16 -16.44 -0.70
CA ALA A 127 -14.28 -17.25 0.13
C ALA A 127 -14.18 -18.72 -0.33
N PHE A 128 -15.30 -19.34 -0.71
CA PHE A 128 -15.33 -20.73 -1.17
C PHE A 128 -14.61 -20.90 -2.52
N GLY A 129 -14.87 -20.02 -3.49
CA GLY A 129 -14.23 -20.05 -4.81
C GLY A 129 -12.73 -19.83 -4.73
N VAL A 130 -12.30 -18.87 -3.90
CA VAL A 130 -10.89 -18.60 -3.61
C VAL A 130 -10.22 -19.80 -2.94
N ALA A 131 -10.85 -20.42 -1.94
CA ALA A 131 -10.29 -21.59 -1.27
C ALA A 131 -10.10 -22.76 -2.26
N ARG A 132 -11.05 -23.01 -3.15
CA ARG A 132 -10.92 -24.03 -4.20
C ARG A 132 -9.79 -23.72 -5.18
N MET A 133 -9.68 -22.46 -5.64
CA MET A 133 -8.61 -22.03 -6.53
C MET A 133 -7.23 -22.28 -5.90
N MET A 134 -7.06 -21.98 -4.62
CA MET A 134 -5.80 -22.18 -3.90
C MET A 134 -5.43 -23.65 -3.67
N GLN A 135 -6.40 -24.56 -3.81
CA GLN A 135 -6.19 -26.01 -3.78
C GLN A 135 -5.99 -26.61 -5.19
N GLY A 136 -5.66 -25.78 -6.19
CA GLY A 136 -5.46 -26.22 -7.58
C GLY A 136 -6.75 -26.31 -8.40
N GLY A 137 -7.84 -25.78 -7.91
CA GLY A 137 -9.12 -25.66 -8.63
C GLY A 137 -9.11 -24.55 -9.69
N PRO A 138 -10.23 -24.33 -10.38
CA PRO A 138 -10.33 -23.31 -11.42
C PRO A 138 -10.10 -21.91 -10.86
N HIS A 139 -9.62 -21.01 -11.74
CA HIS A 139 -9.43 -19.60 -11.41
C HIS A 139 -10.74 -18.99 -10.88
N HIS A 140 -10.64 -18.22 -9.79
CA HIS A 140 -11.76 -17.50 -9.21
C HIS A 140 -11.58 -15.99 -9.43
N SER A 141 -12.59 -15.33 -9.97
CA SER A 141 -12.58 -13.89 -10.21
C SER A 141 -13.32 -13.17 -9.09
N MET A 142 -12.74 -12.07 -8.60
CA MET A 142 -13.42 -11.15 -7.70
C MET A 142 -14.29 -10.13 -8.45
N GLN A 143 -14.26 -10.15 -9.80
CA GLN A 143 -14.99 -9.20 -10.63
C GLN A 143 -16.33 -9.80 -11.07
N ASP A 144 -17.33 -9.64 -10.24
CA ASP A 144 -18.71 -10.08 -10.51
C ASP A 144 -19.73 -8.98 -10.16
N ALA A 145 -21.02 -9.29 -10.33
CA ALA A 145 -22.11 -8.35 -10.07
C ALA A 145 -22.44 -8.17 -8.58
N SER A 146 -21.82 -8.93 -7.67
CA SER A 146 -22.09 -8.83 -6.23
C SER A 146 -21.63 -7.51 -5.63
N LEU A 147 -20.60 -6.89 -6.24
CA LEU A 147 -20.11 -5.57 -5.88
C LEU A 147 -19.85 -4.73 -7.14
N PRO A 148 -20.87 -4.10 -7.74
CA PRO A 148 -20.71 -3.28 -8.92
C PRO A 148 -19.87 -2.04 -8.61
N PRO A 149 -18.92 -1.64 -9.48
CA PRO A 149 -18.12 -0.45 -9.26
C PRO A 149 -18.96 0.81 -9.42
N MET A 150 -18.89 1.71 -8.45
CA MET A 150 -19.53 3.03 -8.51
C MET A 150 -18.84 3.93 -9.52
N ALA A 151 -19.64 4.64 -10.33
CA ALA A 151 -19.18 5.69 -11.23
C ALA A 151 -20.28 6.76 -11.38
N PRO A 152 -19.98 8.06 -11.27
CA PRO A 152 -18.68 8.62 -10.88
C PRO A 152 -18.32 8.35 -9.41
N ILE A 153 -17.02 8.31 -9.11
CA ILE A 153 -16.53 8.17 -7.73
C ILE A 153 -16.61 9.55 -7.06
N PRO A 154 -17.23 9.66 -5.86
CA PRO A 154 -17.24 10.91 -5.11
C PRO A 154 -15.81 11.40 -4.80
N GLU A 155 -15.57 12.71 -4.95
CA GLU A 155 -14.23 13.29 -4.78
C GLU A 155 -13.62 13.03 -3.40
N ALA A 156 -14.43 13.05 -2.33
CA ALA A 156 -13.97 12.74 -0.98
C ALA A 156 -13.46 11.30 -0.87
N VAL A 157 -14.12 10.34 -1.53
CA VAL A 157 -13.70 8.93 -1.58
C VAL A 157 -12.40 8.80 -2.37
N ALA A 158 -12.30 9.45 -3.53
CA ALA A 158 -11.08 9.43 -4.35
C ALA A 158 -9.87 9.95 -3.57
N ARG A 159 -10.02 11.08 -2.85
CA ARG A 159 -8.97 11.63 -1.97
C ARG A 159 -8.62 10.66 -0.83
N GLY A 160 -9.62 10.00 -0.23
CA GLY A 160 -9.42 9.00 0.82
C GLY A 160 -8.61 7.80 0.32
N LEU A 161 -8.91 7.28 -0.86
CA LEU A 161 -8.16 6.19 -1.49
C LEU A 161 -6.72 6.59 -1.77
N GLN A 162 -6.47 7.78 -2.32
CA GLN A 162 -5.11 8.29 -2.54
C GLN A 162 -4.32 8.41 -1.22
N ALA A 163 -4.96 8.88 -0.16
CA ALA A 163 -4.33 8.96 1.17
C ALA A 163 -3.99 7.56 1.71
N SER A 164 -4.90 6.58 1.55
CA SER A 164 -4.68 5.19 1.95
C SER A 164 -3.52 4.54 1.18
N GLU A 165 -3.43 4.77 -0.13
CA GLU A 165 -2.34 4.28 -0.98
C GLU A 165 -1.00 4.95 -0.62
N GLY A 166 -1.01 6.26 -0.33
CA GLY A 166 0.15 6.98 0.19
C GLY A 166 0.65 6.38 1.52
N LEU A 167 -0.27 6.05 2.43
CA LEU A 167 0.05 5.40 3.70
C LEU A 167 0.57 3.98 3.51
N MET A 168 -0.02 3.19 2.60
CA MET A 168 0.44 1.87 2.21
C MET A 168 1.90 1.91 1.72
N ASN A 169 2.24 2.90 0.87
CA ASN A 169 3.60 3.13 0.39
C ASN A 169 4.57 3.53 1.51
N ALA A 170 4.15 4.44 2.42
CA ALA A 170 4.95 4.86 3.57
C ALA A 170 5.26 3.70 4.53
N LEU A 171 4.36 2.72 4.63
CA LEU A 171 4.55 1.48 5.38
C LEU A 171 5.35 0.42 4.61
N ASN A 172 5.83 0.73 3.40
CA ASN A 172 6.53 -0.19 2.50
C ASN A 172 5.74 -1.48 2.17
N LEU A 173 4.41 -1.40 2.18
CA LEU A 173 3.54 -2.48 1.77
C LEU A 173 3.47 -2.52 0.24
N ARG A 174 3.79 -3.67 -0.38
CA ARG A 174 3.90 -3.85 -1.83
C ARG A 174 2.71 -4.58 -2.46
N GLY A 175 1.71 -4.93 -1.65
CA GLY A 175 0.52 -5.65 -2.12
C GLY A 175 -0.51 -5.80 -1.03
N THR A 176 -1.65 -6.39 -1.38
CA THR A 176 -2.76 -6.67 -0.48
C THR A 176 -2.94 -8.18 -0.27
N PRO A 177 -3.37 -8.62 0.93
CA PRO A 177 -3.63 -7.79 2.11
C PRO A 177 -2.33 -7.19 2.67
N GLY A 178 -2.35 -5.91 3.06
CA GLY A 178 -1.29 -5.30 3.84
C GLY A 178 -1.70 -5.27 5.31
N ILE A 179 -1.03 -6.00 6.18
CA ILE A 179 -1.45 -6.22 7.57
C ILE A 179 -0.59 -5.38 8.51
N VAL A 180 -1.22 -4.53 9.32
CA VAL A 180 -0.52 -3.63 10.25
C VAL A 180 -1.08 -3.77 11.65
N PHE A 181 -0.21 -4.05 12.61
CA PHE A 181 -0.59 -4.21 14.01
C PHE A 181 0.49 -3.69 14.95
N GLN A 182 0.12 -3.47 16.19
CA GLN A 182 1.05 -3.09 17.24
C GLN A 182 1.39 -4.31 18.10
N ARG A 183 2.67 -4.51 18.33
CA ARG A 183 3.15 -5.54 19.27
C ARG A 183 2.95 -5.10 20.73
N PRO A 184 3.02 -6.03 21.69
CA PRO A 184 2.93 -5.68 23.11
C PRO A 184 4.00 -4.67 23.58
N ASP A 185 5.17 -4.64 22.92
CA ASP A 185 6.25 -3.68 23.17
C ASP A 185 5.99 -2.27 22.54
N GLY A 186 4.81 -2.06 21.95
CA GLY A 186 4.41 -0.81 21.31
C GLY A 186 4.91 -0.63 19.89
N ARG A 187 5.77 -1.51 19.35
CA ARG A 187 6.29 -1.39 17.98
C ARG A 187 5.21 -1.69 16.95
N LEU A 188 5.18 -0.86 15.90
CA LEU A 188 4.37 -1.10 14.72
C LEU A 188 5.04 -2.19 13.86
N VAL A 189 4.24 -3.14 13.39
CA VAL A 189 4.65 -4.16 12.42
C VAL A 189 3.75 -4.04 11.20
N ALA A 190 4.36 -3.99 10.02
CA ALA A 190 3.68 -4.00 8.72
C ALA A 190 4.14 -5.22 7.92
N LEU A 191 3.19 -6.03 7.45
CA LEU A 191 3.43 -7.25 6.69
C LEU A 191 2.67 -7.16 5.36
N GLY A 192 3.36 -7.40 4.24
CA GLY A 192 2.72 -7.53 2.93
C GLY A 192 2.32 -8.98 2.65
N GLY A 193 1.06 -9.20 2.28
CA GLY A 193 0.54 -10.53 1.97
C GLY A 193 0.17 -11.37 3.19
N MET A 194 -0.12 -12.65 2.92
CA MET A 194 -0.42 -13.63 3.98
C MET A 194 0.86 -13.99 4.74
N PRO A 195 0.82 -14.02 6.09
CA PRO A 195 1.99 -14.41 6.86
C PRO A 195 2.35 -15.88 6.64
N ALA A 196 3.64 -16.17 6.44
CA ALA A 196 4.13 -17.52 6.16
C ALA A 196 3.77 -18.53 7.27
N ASN A 197 3.74 -18.08 8.52
CA ASN A 197 3.42 -18.92 9.69
C ASN A 197 1.94 -18.85 10.09
N GLY A 198 1.06 -18.42 9.17
CA GLY A 198 -0.37 -18.29 9.43
C GLY A 198 -0.74 -17.11 10.35
N LEU A 199 -2.05 -16.90 10.52
CA LEU A 199 -2.58 -15.77 11.29
C LEU A 199 -2.34 -15.92 12.80
N GLU A 200 -2.14 -17.13 13.29
CA GLU A 200 -1.82 -17.39 14.70
C GLU A 200 -0.52 -16.67 15.13
N SER A 201 0.45 -16.54 14.23
CA SER A 201 1.70 -15.80 14.49
C SER A 201 1.48 -14.31 14.77
N ILE A 202 0.35 -13.76 14.30
CA ILE A 202 -0.05 -12.35 14.49
C ILE A 202 -1.07 -12.23 15.61
N PHE A 203 -2.07 -13.11 15.63
CA PHE A 203 -3.25 -12.99 16.49
C PHE A 203 -3.12 -13.78 17.80
N GLY A 204 -2.15 -14.69 17.90
CA GLY A 204 -2.10 -15.69 18.94
C GLY A 204 -3.10 -16.83 18.69
N PRO A 205 -3.31 -17.76 19.64
CA PRO A 205 -4.27 -18.84 19.44
C PRO A 205 -5.70 -18.33 19.28
N PRO A 206 -6.52 -19.02 18.42
CA PRO A 206 -7.91 -18.62 18.15
C PRO A 206 -8.86 -18.82 19.35
#